data_002605c991bf068de21321a624020097
#
_entry.id   002605c991bf068de21321a624020097
#
_cell.length_a   1.000
_cell.length_b   1.000
_cell.length_c   1.000
_cell.angle_alpha   90.00
_cell.angle_beta   90.00
_cell.angle_gamma   90.00
#
_symmetry.space_group_name_H-M   'P 1'
#
loop_
_entity.id
_entity.type
_entity.pdbx_description
1 polymer ?
#
loop_
_entity_poly.entity_id
_entity_poly.type
_entity_poly.pdbx_seq_one_letter_code
_entity_poly.pdbx_strand_id
1 'polypeptide(L)'
;MILANPPFGPTKQERTAQFDFHIKLYEALFIQHIMNALRPGGRAAVVLKEGLVFDSKGMLRKICRKLVEQCEVLAVLSLPNGVFNPHSGNKTSIVVFRRPLGRDDARTGHIWFYRADSDGRDLGVTRRPLSDLSTDGDFEPMVSLFPYTFRPQVSRGVKAILKADDLKQFECAQSWWATLEEMRKNDYNLTAGRYCPHRAEAIEHEKPEALINRLLELEEEITADLQDLLAMVAVPSGAYTEIVSEAHPQAADAEEGYARESS
;
A
#
# COMPACT_ATOMS: atom_id res chain seq x y z
N MET A 1 4.93 -22.82 -6.00
CA MET A 1 4.43 -21.46 -5.76
C MET A 1 5.36 -20.76 -4.79
N ILE A 2 5.62 -19.48 -4.99
CA ILE A 2 6.43 -18.61 -4.10
C ILE A 2 5.55 -17.45 -3.66
N LEU A 3 5.47 -17.22 -2.36
CA LEU A 3 4.88 -16.03 -1.76
C LEU A 3 6.00 -15.28 -1.02
N ALA A 4 6.21 -14.02 -1.34
CA ALA A 4 7.32 -13.27 -0.77
C ALA A 4 6.91 -11.84 -0.39
N ASN A 5 7.33 -11.45 0.80
CA ASN A 5 7.36 -10.07 1.26
C ASN A 5 8.82 -9.74 1.57
N PRO A 6 9.61 -9.32 0.57
CA PRO A 6 11.02 -9.03 0.77
C PRO A 6 11.22 -7.80 1.65
N PRO A 7 12.34 -7.69 2.36
CA PRO A 7 12.68 -6.45 3.04
C PRO A 7 12.78 -5.31 2.04
N PHE A 8 12.42 -4.10 2.46
CA PHE A 8 12.43 -2.91 1.63
C PHE A 8 13.71 -2.10 1.83
N GLY A 9 14.21 -1.54 0.73
CA GLY A 9 15.28 -0.56 0.76
C GLY A 9 16.64 -1.06 0.30
N PRO A 10 17.71 -0.28 0.56
CA PRO A 10 19.04 -0.56 0.05
C PRO A 10 19.68 -1.75 0.78
N THR A 11 20.40 -2.58 0.01
CA THR A 11 21.21 -3.66 0.55
C THR A 11 22.68 -3.25 0.62
N LYS A 12 23.35 -3.70 1.68
CA LYS A 12 24.82 -3.58 1.82
C LYS A 12 25.56 -4.72 1.11
N GLN A 13 24.86 -5.72 0.59
CA GLN A 13 25.49 -6.87 -0.05
C GLN A 13 26.16 -6.48 -1.37
N GLU A 14 27.43 -6.81 -1.49
CA GLU A 14 28.23 -6.57 -2.70
C GLU A 14 27.99 -7.65 -3.77
N ARG A 15 27.41 -8.80 -3.40
CA ARG A 15 27.18 -9.96 -4.29
C ARG A 15 25.97 -9.77 -5.19
N THR A 16 25.99 -8.76 -6.03
CA THR A 16 24.97 -8.56 -7.06
C THR A 16 25.34 -9.17 -8.41
N ALA A 17 26.57 -9.69 -8.56
CA ALA A 17 27.12 -10.20 -9.82
C ALA A 17 26.35 -11.42 -10.40
N GLN A 18 25.58 -12.13 -9.58
CA GLN A 18 24.76 -13.27 -10.00
C GLN A 18 23.40 -12.85 -10.64
N PHE A 19 23.09 -11.56 -10.63
CA PHE A 19 21.85 -11.02 -11.18
C PHE A 19 22.11 -10.27 -12.48
N ASP A 20 21.15 -10.29 -13.40
CA ASP A 20 21.27 -9.60 -14.69
C ASP A 20 21.37 -8.07 -14.53
N PHE A 21 20.73 -7.57 -13.49
CA PHE A 21 20.73 -6.15 -13.15
C PHE A 21 21.31 -5.95 -11.75
N HIS A 22 22.47 -5.26 -11.71
CA HIS A 22 23.23 -5.00 -10.49
C HIS A 22 22.67 -3.80 -9.72
N ILE A 23 21.52 -3.99 -9.05
CA ILE A 23 20.87 -2.96 -8.24
C ILE A 23 21.02 -3.32 -6.77
N LYS A 24 21.42 -2.33 -5.95
CA LYS A 24 21.55 -2.50 -4.49
C LYS A 24 20.22 -2.22 -3.76
N LEU A 25 19.11 -2.82 -4.23
CA LEU A 25 17.79 -2.79 -3.59
C LEU A 25 17.32 -4.22 -3.36
N TYR A 26 16.89 -4.54 -2.14
CA TYR A 26 16.43 -5.87 -1.80
C TYR A 26 15.30 -6.32 -2.70
N GLU A 27 14.28 -5.50 -2.89
CA GLU A 27 13.11 -5.84 -3.71
C GLU A 27 13.49 -6.18 -5.15
N ALA A 28 14.44 -5.42 -5.71
CA ALA A 28 14.94 -5.62 -7.07
C ALA A 28 15.74 -6.93 -7.22
N LEU A 29 16.49 -7.31 -6.20
CA LEU A 29 17.23 -8.58 -6.18
C LEU A 29 16.28 -9.76 -5.97
N PHE A 30 15.32 -9.63 -5.05
CA PHE A 30 14.35 -10.68 -4.76
C PHE A 30 13.49 -11.03 -5.97
N ILE A 31 13.00 -10.03 -6.72
CA ILE A 31 12.18 -10.32 -7.91
C ILE A 31 12.99 -11.07 -8.98
N GLN A 32 14.26 -10.68 -9.20
CA GLN A 32 15.14 -11.39 -10.14
C GLN A 32 15.42 -12.83 -9.67
N HIS A 33 15.69 -12.99 -8.36
CA HIS A 33 15.90 -14.31 -7.78
C HIS A 33 14.66 -15.22 -7.94
N ILE A 34 13.48 -14.71 -7.65
CA ILE A 34 12.22 -15.43 -7.77
C ILE A 34 11.97 -15.84 -9.23
N MET A 35 12.18 -14.92 -10.19
CA MET A 35 12.03 -15.24 -11.62
C MET A 35 12.92 -16.42 -12.03
N ASN A 36 14.15 -16.48 -11.52
CA ASN A 36 15.10 -17.55 -11.82
C ASN A 36 14.78 -18.86 -11.07
N ALA A 37 14.32 -18.77 -9.82
CA ALA A 37 14.03 -19.92 -8.96
C ALA A 37 12.70 -20.63 -9.29
N LEU A 38 11.75 -19.95 -9.92
CA LEU A 38 10.49 -20.56 -10.31
C LEU A 38 10.72 -21.70 -11.31
N ARG A 39 10.07 -22.83 -11.09
CA ARG A 39 9.96 -23.89 -12.10
C ARG A 39 9.07 -23.45 -13.25
N PRO A 40 9.24 -24.00 -14.47
CA PRO A 40 8.29 -23.78 -15.56
C PRO A 40 6.85 -24.02 -15.09
N GLY A 41 5.92 -23.11 -15.40
CA GLY A 41 4.53 -23.12 -14.92
C GLY A 41 4.36 -22.67 -13.45
N GLY A 42 5.44 -22.47 -12.69
CA GLY A 42 5.41 -21.99 -11.31
C GLY A 42 4.90 -20.55 -11.20
N ARG A 43 4.22 -20.25 -10.12
CA ARG A 43 3.63 -18.92 -9.84
C ARG A 43 4.29 -18.26 -8.63
N ALA A 44 4.34 -16.95 -8.65
CA ALA A 44 4.76 -16.15 -7.52
C ALA A 44 3.81 -14.98 -7.28
N ALA A 45 3.70 -14.57 -6.01
CA ALA A 45 3.13 -13.30 -5.60
C ALA A 45 4.14 -12.60 -4.69
N VAL A 46 4.50 -11.37 -5.05
CA VAL A 46 5.58 -10.63 -4.40
C VAL A 46 5.11 -9.23 -4.04
N VAL A 47 5.30 -8.87 -2.78
CA VAL A 47 5.03 -7.50 -2.30
C VAL A 47 6.20 -6.61 -2.73
N LEU A 48 5.89 -5.51 -3.40
CA LEU A 48 6.87 -4.55 -3.90
C LEU A 48 6.43 -3.13 -3.54
N LYS A 49 7.40 -2.24 -3.29
CA LYS A 49 7.09 -0.81 -3.20
C LYS A 49 6.62 -0.27 -4.54
N GLU A 50 5.66 0.64 -4.53
CA GLU A 50 5.24 1.32 -5.76
C GLU A 50 6.39 2.07 -6.43
N GLY A 51 7.33 2.62 -5.67
CA GLY A 51 8.54 3.24 -6.22
C GLY A 51 9.35 2.34 -7.15
N LEU A 52 9.37 1.01 -6.90
CA LEU A 52 10.03 0.05 -7.79
C LEU A 52 9.24 -0.17 -9.07
N VAL A 53 7.91 -0.26 -8.98
CA VAL A 53 7.03 -0.49 -10.13
C VAL A 53 6.73 0.79 -10.90
N PHE A 54 6.97 1.96 -10.28
CA PHE A 54 6.71 3.29 -10.83
C PHE A 54 7.88 3.83 -11.66
N ASP A 55 9.12 3.41 -11.39
CA ASP A 55 10.31 3.98 -12.05
C ASP A 55 10.32 3.67 -13.55
N SER A 56 9.93 4.67 -14.34
CA SER A 56 9.94 4.61 -15.80
C SER A 56 11.34 4.83 -16.40
N LYS A 57 12.38 5.06 -15.58
CA LYS A 57 13.73 5.31 -16.01
C LYS A 57 14.74 4.39 -15.31
N GLY A 58 15.86 4.15 -15.96
CA GLY A 58 16.97 3.43 -15.34
C GLY A 58 16.83 1.91 -15.28
N MET A 59 17.44 1.32 -14.27
CA MET A 59 17.60 -0.13 -14.12
C MET A 59 16.33 -0.84 -13.65
N LEU A 60 15.51 -0.19 -12.83
CA LEU A 60 14.25 -0.75 -12.33
C LEU A 60 13.27 -1.00 -13.47
N ARG A 61 13.18 -0.07 -14.42
CA ARG A 61 12.42 -0.26 -15.67
C ARG A 61 12.87 -1.52 -16.43
N LYS A 62 14.17 -1.80 -16.50
CA LYS A 62 14.68 -2.99 -17.18
C LYS A 62 14.20 -4.27 -16.48
N ILE A 63 14.10 -4.27 -15.16
CA ILE A 63 13.55 -5.39 -14.39
C ILE A 63 12.07 -5.57 -14.66
N CYS A 64 11.26 -4.50 -14.61
CA CYS A 64 9.84 -4.55 -14.95
C CYS A 64 9.63 -5.02 -16.40
N ARG A 65 10.41 -4.51 -17.35
CA ARG A 65 10.39 -4.98 -18.73
C ARG A 65 10.69 -6.48 -18.82
N LYS A 66 11.77 -6.94 -18.18
CA LYS A 66 12.15 -8.35 -18.16
C LYS A 66 11.02 -9.21 -17.58
N LEU A 67 10.39 -8.76 -16.49
CA LEU A 67 9.28 -9.46 -15.86
C LEU A 67 8.10 -9.61 -16.83
N VAL A 68 7.69 -8.52 -17.47
CA VAL A 68 6.54 -8.51 -18.41
C VAL A 68 6.83 -9.30 -19.68
N GLU A 69 8.06 -9.24 -20.21
CA GLU A 69 8.42 -9.91 -21.47
C GLU A 69 8.80 -11.38 -21.30
N GLN A 70 9.34 -11.79 -20.16
CA GLN A 70 9.82 -13.17 -19.93
C GLN A 70 8.88 -14.02 -19.07
N CYS A 71 8.04 -13.39 -18.25
CA CYS A 71 7.01 -14.05 -17.48
C CYS A 71 5.62 -13.71 -18.00
N GLU A 72 4.60 -14.38 -17.50
CA GLU A 72 3.21 -13.97 -17.62
C GLU A 72 2.83 -13.23 -16.34
N VAL A 73 2.77 -11.90 -16.40
CA VAL A 73 2.24 -11.09 -15.31
C VAL A 73 0.73 -11.18 -15.34
N LEU A 74 0.16 -11.70 -14.28
CA LEU A 74 -1.26 -12.02 -14.16
C LEU A 74 -2.03 -10.85 -13.53
N ALA A 75 -1.50 -10.30 -12.45
CA ALA A 75 -2.14 -9.24 -11.70
C ALA A 75 -1.16 -8.30 -11.01
N VAL A 76 -1.63 -7.08 -10.79
CA VAL A 76 -1.03 -6.10 -9.88
C VAL A 76 -2.11 -5.59 -8.95
N LEU A 77 -1.94 -5.85 -7.65
CA LEU A 77 -2.88 -5.47 -6.60
C LEU A 77 -2.26 -4.32 -5.82
N SER A 78 -2.78 -3.12 -6.01
CA SER A 78 -2.36 -1.93 -5.24
C SER A 78 -2.98 -1.99 -3.87
N LEU A 79 -2.16 -2.00 -2.82
CA LEU A 79 -2.61 -2.09 -1.43
C LEU A 79 -2.92 -0.69 -0.88
N PRO A 80 -3.74 -0.56 0.18
CA PRO A 80 -4.01 0.70 0.83
C PRO A 80 -2.73 1.37 1.35
N ASN A 81 -2.73 2.70 1.42
CA ASN A 81 -1.66 3.41 2.11
C ASN A 81 -1.59 2.97 3.57
N GLY A 82 -0.37 2.85 4.10
CA GLY A 82 -0.18 2.53 5.52
C GLY A 82 -0.54 1.10 5.93
N VAL A 83 -0.80 0.17 4.99
CA VAL A 83 -1.09 -1.24 5.30
C VAL A 83 0.02 -1.89 6.15
N PHE A 84 1.25 -1.40 6.05
CA PHE A 84 2.41 -1.87 6.83
C PHE A 84 2.76 -0.98 8.02
N ASN A 85 1.89 -0.05 8.42
CA ASN A 85 2.11 0.73 9.64
C ASN A 85 2.13 -0.19 10.88
N PRO A 86 2.98 0.12 11.88
CA PRO A 86 3.92 1.24 11.98
C PRO A 86 5.28 1.00 11.31
N HIS A 87 5.52 -0.18 10.73
CA HIS A 87 6.85 -0.58 10.24
C HIS A 87 7.25 0.13 8.94
N SER A 88 6.30 0.49 8.09
CA SER A 88 6.55 1.16 6.83
C SER A 88 5.33 1.94 6.35
N GLY A 89 5.50 3.24 6.10
CA GLY A 89 4.49 4.09 5.46
C GLY A 89 4.51 4.03 3.92
N ASN A 90 5.31 3.13 3.33
CA ASN A 90 5.41 3.06 1.88
C ASN A 90 4.14 2.46 1.25
N LYS A 91 3.66 3.08 0.18
CA LYS A 91 2.67 2.48 -0.71
C LYS A 91 3.27 1.26 -1.39
N THR A 92 2.52 0.17 -1.38
CA THR A 92 2.97 -1.13 -1.89
C THR A 92 1.94 -1.75 -2.82
N SER A 93 2.41 -2.66 -3.66
CA SER A 93 1.57 -3.47 -4.53
C SER A 93 2.03 -4.92 -4.50
N ILE A 94 1.10 -5.86 -4.69
CA ILE A 94 1.42 -7.28 -4.88
C ILE A 94 1.44 -7.54 -6.38
N VAL A 95 2.56 -8.03 -6.89
CA VAL A 95 2.69 -8.45 -8.29
C VAL A 95 2.60 -9.97 -8.36
N VAL A 96 1.62 -10.46 -9.11
CA VAL A 96 1.36 -11.89 -9.31
C VAL A 96 1.79 -12.26 -10.72
N PHE A 97 2.68 -13.26 -10.84
CA PHE A 97 3.18 -13.69 -12.14
C PHE A 97 3.46 -15.20 -12.18
N ARG A 98 3.55 -15.74 -13.39
CA ARG A 98 3.85 -17.14 -13.68
C ARG A 98 5.06 -17.23 -14.60
N ARG A 99 5.93 -18.21 -14.35
CA ARG A 99 6.97 -18.57 -15.33
C ARG A 99 6.33 -19.40 -16.46
N PRO A 100 6.53 -19.07 -17.73
CA PRO A 100 6.04 -19.86 -18.85
C PRO A 100 6.53 -21.31 -18.79
N LEU A 101 5.75 -22.25 -19.32
CA LEU A 101 6.12 -23.67 -19.42
C LEU A 101 7.24 -23.87 -20.45
N GLY A 102 7.26 -23.08 -21.52
CA GLY A 102 8.21 -23.15 -22.61
C GLY A 102 8.18 -21.89 -23.48
N ARG A 103 8.85 -21.94 -24.63
CA ARG A 103 8.96 -20.79 -25.53
C ARG A 103 7.63 -20.39 -26.16
N ASP A 104 6.76 -21.39 -26.39
CA ASP A 104 5.46 -21.23 -27.06
C ASP A 104 4.30 -21.02 -26.05
N ASP A 105 4.62 -20.98 -24.76
CA ASP A 105 3.60 -20.76 -23.73
C ASP A 105 3.21 -19.28 -23.63
N ALA A 106 2.02 -19.06 -23.07
CA ALA A 106 1.49 -17.71 -22.87
C ALA A 106 2.43 -16.85 -22.05
N ARG A 107 2.66 -15.66 -22.55
CA ARG A 107 3.34 -14.55 -21.86
C ARG A 107 2.31 -13.48 -21.55
N THR A 108 2.74 -12.42 -20.91
CA THR A 108 1.86 -11.29 -20.60
C THR A 108 1.12 -10.81 -21.84
N GLY A 109 -0.19 -10.96 -21.87
CA GLY A 109 -1.06 -10.41 -22.90
C GLY A 109 -1.87 -9.25 -22.35
N HIS A 110 -2.49 -9.50 -21.20
CA HIS A 110 -3.25 -8.53 -20.42
C HIS A 110 -2.84 -8.67 -18.95
N ILE A 111 -2.83 -7.56 -18.22
CA ILE A 111 -2.58 -7.54 -16.78
C ILE A 111 -3.84 -7.04 -16.11
N TRP A 112 -4.30 -7.78 -15.10
CA TRP A 112 -5.37 -7.34 -14.24
C TRP A 112 -4.83 -6.41 -13.15
N PHE A 113 -5.44 -5.25 -13.01
CA PHE A 113 -5.15 -4.31 -11.95
C PHE A 113 -6.32 -4.25 -10.99
N TYR A 114 -6.00 -4.25 -9.72
CA TYR A 114 -6.96 -4.03 -8.66
C TYR A 114 -6.42 -3.00 -7.67
N ARG A 115 -7.26 -2.06 -7.25
CA ARG A 115 -6.92 -1.05 -6.25
C ARG A 115 -7.77 -1.29 -5.00
N ALA A 116 -7.13 -1.69 -3.92
CA ALA A 116 -7.74 -1.70 -2.60
C ALA A 116 -7.48 -0.34 -1.92
N ASP A 117 -8.54 0.34 -1.52
CA ASP A 117 -8.48 1.62 -0.84
C ASP A 117 -8.53 1.44 0.68
N SER A 118 -9.11 0.33 1.16
CA SER A 118 -9.18 -0.03 2.58
C SER A 118 -8.89 -1.53 2.79
N ASP A 119 -8.24 -1.83 3.89
CA ASP A 119 -8.06 -3.20 4.40
C ASP A 119 -8.93 -3.48 5.65
N GLY A 120 -9.96 -2.66 5.88
CA GLY A 120 -10.86 -2.78 7.01
C GLY A 120 -10.28 -2.33 8.34
N ARG A 121 -9.12 -1.66 8.34
CA ARG A 121 -8.43 -1.20 9.54
C ARG A 121 -8.09 0.29 9.45
N ASP A 122 -8.01 0.94 10.63
CA ASP A 122 -7.52 2.31 10.71
C ASP A 122 -6.03 2.40 10.34
N LEU A 123 -5.54 3.61 10.09
CA LEU A 123 -4.13 3.88 9.80
C LEU A 123 -3.28 4.09 11.06
N GLY A 124 -3.85 3.90 12.24
CA GLY A 124 -3.18 4.05 13.51
C GLY A 124 -2.09 2.99 13.75
N VAL A 125 -1.26 3.23 14.73
CA VAL A 125 -0.17 2.30 15.13
C VAL A 125 -0.70 0.93 15.52
N THR A 126 -1.86 0.87 16.17
CA THR A 126 -2.50 -0.37 16.64
C THR A 126 -3.37 -1.05 15.58
N ARG A 127 -3.62 -0.40 14.45
CA ARG A 127 -4.38 -0.97 13.32
C ARG A 127 -5.72 -1.60 13.77
N ARG A 128 -6.59 -0.81 14.40
CA ARG A 128 -7.90 -1.29 14.90
C ARG A 128 -8.86 -1.54 13.75
N PRO A 129 -9.72 -2.57 13.83
CA PRO A 129 -10.79 -2.76 12.86
C PRO A 129 -11.70 -1.53 12.78
N LEU A 130 -12.11 -1.16 11.57
CA LEU A 130 -13.13 -0.14 11.35
C LEU A 130 -14.51 -0.78 11.56
N SER A 131 -15.36 -0.14 12.39
CA SER A 131 -16.66 -0.70 12.81
C SER A 131 -17.65 -0.86 11.66
N ASP A 132 -17.51 -0.08 10.61
CA ASP A 132 -18.50 0.08 9.53
C ASP A 132 -18.13 -0.69 8.25
N LEU A 133 -16.98 -1.36 8.21
CA LEU A 133 -16.53 -2.14 7.07
C LEU A 133 -16.43 -3.61 7.43
N SER A 134 -16.62 -4.48 6.43
CA SER A 134 -16.29 -5.90 6.58
C SER A 134 -14.84 -6.00 7.10
N THR A 135 -14.56 -7.00 7.91
CA THR A 135 -13.22 -7.20 8.53
C THR A 135 -12.09 -7.23 7.51
N ASP A 136 -12.39 -7.53 6.25
CA ASP A 136 -11.43 -7.68 5.15
C ASP A 136 -11.40 -6.47 4.18
N GLY A 137 -12.23 -5.43 4.41
CA GLY A 137 -12.29 -4.24 3.57
C GLY A 137 -12.51 -4.58 2.09
N ASP A 138 -11.66 -4.03 1.21
CA ASP A 138 -11.73 -4.25 -0.23
C ASP A 138 -11.12 -5.58 -0.69
N PHE A 139 -10.60 -6.42 0.21
CA PHE A 139 -9.97 -7.69 -0.18
C PHE A 139 -10.98 -8.79 -0.46
N GLU A 140 -12.14 -8.78 0.14
CA GLU A 140 -13.19 -9.77 -0.11
C GLU A 140 -13.68 -9.73 -1.57
N PRO A 141 -14.06 -8.57 -2.15
CA PRO A 141 -14.39 -8.46 -3.58
C PRO A 141 -13.22 -8.89 -4.47
N MET A 142 -11.99 -8.53 -4.12
CA MET A 142 -10.79 -8.94 -4.85
C MET A 142 -10.64 -10.46 -4.90
N VAL A 143 -10.80 -11.15 -3.78
CA VAL A 143 -10.70 -12.61 -3.70
C VAL A 143 -11.80 -13.28 -4.51
N SER A 144 -13.01 -12.73 -4.50
CA SER A 144 -14.14 -13.22 -5.28
C SER A 144 -13.91 -13.12 -6.78
N LEU A 145 -13.28 -12.06 -7.26
CA LEU A 145 -12.92 -11.86 -8.66
C LEU A 145 -11.72 -12.73 -9.09
N PHE A 146 -10.77 -12.96 -8.18
CA PHE A 146 -9.52 -13.66 -8.48
C PHE A 146 -9.69 -15.08 -9.06
N PRO A 147 -10.60 -15.95 -8.58
CA PRO A 147 -10.79 -17.28 -9.13
C PRO A 147 -11.25 -17.32 -10.57
N TYR A 148 -11.99 -16.32 -11.01
CA TYR A 148 -12.51 -16.23 -12.37
C TYR A 148 -11.43 -15.75 -13.36
N THR A 149 -10.53 -14.89 -12.90
CA THR A 149 -9.47 -14.30 -13.72
C THR A 149 -8.24 -15.19 -13.85
N PHE A 150 -7.94 -16.00 -12.82
CA PHE A 150 -6.68 -16.75 -12.75
C PHE A 150 -6.81 -18.26 -12.59
N ARG A 151 -8.00 -18.83 -12.59
CA ARG A 151 -8.13 -20.28 -12.76
C ARG A 151 -7.59 -20.60 -14.14
N PRO A 152 -6.40 -21.23 -14.29
CA PRO A 152 -6.12 -21.90 -15.52
C PRO A 152 -7.27 -22.88 -15.69
N GLN A 153 -8.05 -22.73 -16.73
CA GLN A 153 -8.90 -23.84 -17.15
C GLN A 153 -7.93 -24.95 -17.52
N VAL A 154 -7.58 -25.78 -16.55
CA VAL A 154 -6.90 -27.03 -16.74
C VAL A 154 -7.93 -28.01 -17.28
N SER A 155 -8.56 -27.62 -18.36
CA SER A 155 -9.25 -28.52 -19.26
C SER A 155 -8.27 -28.78 -20.37
N ARG A 156 -7.77 -30.02 -20.41
CA ARG A 156 -6.92 -30.53 -21.46
C ARG A 156 -7.41 -29.98 -22.81
N GLY A 157 -6.66 -29.07 -23.41
CA GLY A 157 -6.77 -28.68 -24.83
C GLY A 157 -7.53 -27.41 -25.18
N VAL A 158 -8.08 -26.64 -24.25
CA VAL A 158 -8.71 -25.35 -24.60
C VAL A 158 -8.00 -24.24 -23.88
N LYS A 159 -7.11 -23.53 -24.57
CA LYS A 159 -6.67 -22.19 -24.21
C LYS A 159 -7.89 -21.29 -24.37
N ALA A 160 -8.70 -21.12 -23.34
CA ALA A 160 -9.66 -20.03 -23.29
C ALA A 160 -8.82 -18.74 -23.10
N ILE A 161 -8.38 -18.18 -24.20
CA ILE A 161 -7.94 -16.80 -24.28
C ILE A 161 -9.22 -16.01 -24.00
N LEU A 162 -9.35 -15.47 -22.77
CA LEU A 162 -10.41 -14.50 -22.49
C LEU A 162 -10.25 -13.40 -23.53
N LYS A 163 -11.28 -13.22 -24.36
CA LYS A 163 -11.28 -12.16 -25.36
C LYS A 163 -11.36 -10.82 -24.62
N ALA A 164 -10.85 -9.76 -25.23
CA ALA A 164 -10.87 -8.43 -24.64
C ALA A 164 -12.28 -8.00 -24.21
N ASP A 165 -13.32 -8.45 -24.91
CA ASP A 165 -14.72 -8.17 -24.57
C ASP A 165 -15.19 -8.92 -23.32
N ASP A 166 -14.66 -10.13 -23.05
CA ASP A 166 -14.99 -10.88 -21.84
C ASP A 166 -14.36 -10.23 -20.60
N LEU A 167 -13.27 -9.47 -20.76
CA LEU A 167 -12.58 -8.79 -19.66
C LEU A 167 -13.31 -7.54 -19.20
N LYS A 168 -14.01 -6.85 -20.09
CA LYS A 168 -14.74 -5.61 -19.76
C LYS A 168 -15.84 -5.82 -18.72
N GLN A 169 -16.45 -7.00 -18.67
CA GLN A 169 -17.48 -7.31 -17.67
C GLN A 169 -16.97 -7.31 -16.22
N PHE A 170 -15.64 -7.39 -16.04
CA PHE A 170 -15.00 -7.36 -14.73
C PHE A 170 -14.40 -5.98 -14.40
N GLU A 171 -14.62 -4.98 -15.27
CA GLU A 171 -14.15 -3.62 -15.00
C GLU A 171 -15.11 -2.91 -14.05
N CYS A 172 -14.55 -2.29 -13.03
CA CYS A 172 -15.23 -1.43 -12.08
C CYS A 172 -14.27 -0.32 -11.61
N ALA A 173 -14.72 0.55 -10.73
CA ALA A 173 -13.89 1.64 -10.21
C ALA A 173 -12.58 1.18 -9.55
N GLN A 174 -12.54 -0.06 -9.03
CA GLN A 174 -11.38 -0.64 -8.36
C GLN A 174 -10.67 -1.72 -9.19
N SER A 175 -11.25 -2.15 -10.32
CA SER A 175 -10.76 -3.28 -11.13
C SER A 175 -10.75 -2.93 -12.61
N TRP A 176 -9.63 -3.13 -13.28
CA TRP A 176 -9.46 -2.88 -14.72
C TRP A 176 -8.34 -3.74 -15.31
N TRP A 177 -8.25 -3.71 -16.64
CA TRP A 177 -7.25 -4.44 -17.42
C TRP A 177 -6.39 -3.48 -18.22
N ALA A 178 -5.16 -3.87 -18.44
CA ALA A 178 -4.29 -3.21 -19.40
C ALA A 178 -3.63 -4.21 -20.31
N THR A 179 -3.46 -3.84 -21.56
CA THR A 179 -2.82 -4.65 -22.60
C THR A 179 -1.30 -4.53 -22.56
N LEU A 180 -0.61 -5.51 -23.14
CA LEU A 180 0.85 -5.41 -23.30
C LEU A 180 1.27 -4.18 -24.11
N GLU A 181 0.46 -3.74 -25.08
CA GLU A 181 0.74 -2.55 -25.87
C GLU A 181 0.70 -1.28 -25.02
N GLU A 182 -0.28 -1.17 -24.13
CA GLU A 182 -0.36 -0.07 -23.18
C GLU A 182 0.81 -0.10 -22.20
N MET A 183 1.24 -1.30 -21.75
CA MET A 183 2.43 -1.45 -20.94
C MET A 183 3.68 -0.90 -21.65
N ARG A 184 3.87 -1.26 -22.93
CA ARG A 184 4.99 -0.80 -23.73
C ARG A 184 4.98 0.71 -23.92
N LYS A 185 3.81 1.29 -24.23
CA LYS A 185 3.64 2.76 -24.35
C LYS A 185 3.95 3.50 -23.05
N ASN A 186 3.71 2.86 -21.91
CA ASN A 186 3.97 3.40 -20.57
C ASN A 186 5.28 2.89 -19.95
N ASP A 187 6.26 2.50 -20.76
CA ASP A 187 7.60 2.12 -20.31
C ASP A 187 7.61 0.96 -19.29
N TYR A 188 6.67 0.01 -19.43
CA TYR A 188 6.51 -1.14 -18.55
C TYR A 188 6.25 -0.76 -17.08
N ASN A 189 5.70 0.41 -16.85
CA ASN A 189 5.27 0.85 -15.54
C ASN A 189 4.12 -0.05 -15.05
N LEU A 190 4.23 -0.58 -13.84
CA LEU A 190 3.23 -1.49 -13.26
C LEU A 190 2.36 -0.82 -12.17
N THR A 191 2.36 0.51 -12.11
CA THR A 191 1.50 1.24 -11.17
C THR A 191 0.04 1.17 -11.59
N ALA A 192 -0.82 0.64 -10.73
CA ALA A 192 -2.23 0.41 -11.02
C ALA A 192 -2.97 1.67 -11.52
N GLY A 193 -2.81 2.79 -10.83
CA GLY A 193 -3.50 4.04 -11.17
C GLY A 193 -3.16 4.62 -12.56
N ARG A 194 -2.10 4.14 -13.22
CA ARG A 194 -1.72 4.60 -14.56
C ARG A 194 -2.65 4.10 -15.66
N TYR A 195 -3.27 2.95 -15.44
CA TYR A 195 -4.11 2.25 -16.41
C TYR A 195 -5.60 2.31 -16.04
N CYS A 196 -5.94 3.02 -14.96
CA CYS A 196 -7.32 3.16 -14.52
C CYS A 196 -8.13 3.92 -15.60
N PRO A 197 -9.17 3.32 -16.20
CA PRO A 197 -10.01 3.97 -17.18
C PRO A 197 -10.82 5.11 -16.58
N HIS A 198 -11.23 4.95 -15.31
CA HIS A 198 -11.88 5.98 -14.52
C HIS A 198 -10.81 6.83 -13.82
N ARG A 199 -10.00 7.53 -14.61
CA ARG A 199 -9.15 8.56 -14.05
C ARG A 199 -10.08 9.56 -13.37
N ALA A 200 -9.97 9.69 -12.05
CA ALA A 200 -10.80 10.59 -11.27
C ALA A 200 -11.01 11.88 -12.07
N GLU A 201 -12.26 12.27 -12.25
CA GLU A 201 -12.59 13.62 -12.67
C GLU A 201 -11.66 14.53 -11.91
N ALA A 202 -10.98 15.42 -12.64
CA ALA A 202 -9.99 16.28 -12.01
C ALA A 202 -10.67 16.88 -10.79
N ILE A 203 -10.23 16.49 -9.62
CA ILE A 203 -10.70 17.10 -8.39
C ILE A 203 -10.38 18.56 -8.64
N GLU A 204 -11.40 19.38 -8.78
CA GLU A 204 -11.20 20.82 -8.82
C GLU A 204 -10.54 21.15 -7.49
N HIS A 205 -9.24 21.25 -7.54
CA HIS A 205 -8.47 21.68 -6.38
C HIS A 205 -8.94 23.08 -6.06
N GLU A 206 -9.34 23.30 -4.82
CA GLU A 206 -9.57 24.64 -4.31
C GLU A 206 -8.39 25.51 -4.72
N LYS A 207 -8.68 26.73 -5.17
CA LYS A 207 -7.62 27.65 -5.59
C LYS A 207 -6.59 27.77 -4.47
N PRO A 208 -5.29 27.83 -4.78
CA PRO A 208 -4.25 27.97 -3.75
C PRO A 208 -4.53 29.10 -2.74
N GLU A 209 -5.14 30.19 -3.21
CA GLU A 209 -5.56 31.32 -2.37
C GLU A 209 -6.60 30.90 -1.31
N ALA A 210 -7.57 30.06 -1.66
CA ALA A 210 -8.59 29.59 -0.72
C ALA A 210 -7.97 28.66 0.34
N LEU A 211 -7.04 27.79 -0.07
CA LEU A 211 -6.28 26.93 0.85
C LEU A 211 -5.39 27.73 1.81
N ILE A 212 -4.73 28.78 1.30
CA ILE A 212 -3.90 29.67 2.13
C ILE A 212 -4.76 30.41 3.15
N ASN A 213 -5.91 30.97 2.74
CA ASN A 213 -6.81 31.64 3.66
C ASN A 213 -7.31 30.71 4.76
N ARG A 214 -7.69 29.48 4.41
CA ARG A 214 -8.10 28.47 5.39
C ARG A 214 -6.98 28.08 6.35
N LEU A 215 -5.73 28.02 5.88
CA LEU A 215 -4.57 27.78 6.75
C LEU A 215 -4.36 28.95 7.73
N LEU A 216 -4.54 30.21 7.28
CA LEU A 216 -4.44 31.39 8.15
C LEU A 216 -5.54 31.41 9.21
N GLU A 217 -6.78 31.07 8.84
CA GLU A 217 -7.89 30.93 9.80
C GLU A 217 -7.59 29.88 10.88
N LEU A 218 -7.09 28.71 10.47
CA LEU A 218 -6.68 27.64 11.40
C LEU A 218 -5.50 28.04 12.30
N GLU A 219 -4.56 28.84 11.78
CA GLU A 219 -3.45 29.39 12.57
C GLU A 219 -3.93 30.36 13.65
N GLU A 220 -4.92 31.20 13.32
CA GLU A 220 -5.56 32.07 14.30
C GLU A 220 -6.31 31.30 15.38
N GLU A 221 -7.07 30.25 15.03
CA GLU A 221 -7.75 29.37 16.00
C GLU A 221 -6.74 28.69 16.94
N ILE A 222 -5.70 28.09 16.37
CA ILE A 222 -4.64 27.42 17.17
C ILE A 222 -3.97 28.43 18.11
N THR A 223 -3.73 29.66 17.65
CA THR A 223 -3.11 30.69 18.46
C THR A 223 -4.01 31.11 19.62
N ALA A 224 -5.31 31.23 19.40
CA ALA A 224 -6.31 31.55 20.42
C ALA A 224 -6.37 30.41 21.47
N ASP A 225 -6.46 29.14 21.03
CA ASP A 225 -6.49 27.98 21.91
C ASP A 225 -5.22 27.89 22.79
N LEU A 226 -4.05 28.19 22.20
CA LEU A 226 -2.79 28.23 22.95
C LEU A 226 -2.75 29.36 23.97
N GLN A 227 -3.34 30.51 23.69
CA GLN A 227 -3.45 31.63 24.64
C GLN A 227 -4.38 31.27 25.80
N ASP A 228 -5.50 30.61 25.51
CA ASP A 228 -6.42 30.13 26.55
C ASP A 228 -5.77 29.07 27.44
N LEU A 229 -5.04 28.13 26.86
CA LEU A 229 -4.25 27.17 27.62
C LEU A 229 -3.18 27.84 28.51
N LEU A 230 -2.48 28.85 27.97
CA LEU A 230 -1.52 29.63 28.75
C LEU A 230 -2.18 30.37 29.91
N ALA A 231 -3.37 30.95 29.69
CA ALA A 231 -4.14 31.58 30.73
C ALA A 231 -4.56 30.60 31.86
N MET A 232 -4.95 29.38 31.48
CA MET A 232 -5.27 28.30 32.42
C MET A 232 -4.06 27.86 33.24
N VAL A 233 -2.90 27.73 32.62
CA VAL A 233 -1.65 27.33 33.31
C VAL A 233 -1.05 28.47 34.16
N ALA A 234 -1.30 29.71 33.81
CA ALA A 234 -0.83 30.90 34.54
C ALA A 234 -1.60 31.18 35.86
N VAL A 235 -2.63 30.38 36.20
CA VAL A 235 -3.31 30.47 37.48
C VAL A 235 -2.33 30.07 38.61
N PRO A 236 -2.12 30.88 39.62
CA PRO A 236 -1.15 30.58 40.69
C PRO A 236 -1.43 29.25 41.34
N SER A 237 -0.35 28.52 41.70
CA SER A 237 -0.36 27.15 42.23
C SER A 237 -1.30 26.93 43.44
N GLY A 238 -1.74 27.99 44.13
CA GLY A 238 -2.71 27.92 45.22
C GLY A 238 -4.15 27.60 44.80
N ALA A 239 -4.53 27.90 43.56
CA ALA A 239 -5.89 27.63 43.09
C ALA A 239 -6.08 26.17 42.61
N TYR A 240 -4.99 25.48 42.30
CA TYR A 240 -5.05 24.04 41.95
C TYR A 240 -5.42 23.19 43.15
N THR A 241 -5.02 23.58 44.36
CA THR A 241 -5.34 22.84 45.59
C THR A 241 -6.83 22.94 45.94
N GLU A 242 -7.47 24.06 45.66
CA GLU A 242 -8.93 24.22 45.88
C GLU A 242 -9.76 23.40 44.87
N ILE A 243 -9.40 23.43 43.60
CA ILE A 243 -10.14 22.67 42.54
C ILE A 243 -10.03 21.15 42.73
N VAL A 244 -8.85 20.66 43.15
CA VAL A 244 -8.63 19.24 43.43
C VAL A 244 -9.33 18.79 44.70
N SER A 245 -9.45 19.66 45.73
CA SER A 245 -10.15 19.35 46.96
C SER A 245 -11.68 19.30 46.80
N GLU A 246 -12.25 20.10 45.88
CA GLU A 246 -13.67 20.05 45.54
C GLU A 246 -14.03 18.86 44.64
N ALA A 247 -13.11 18.42 43.77
CA ALA A 247 -13.35 17.31 42.83
C ALA A 247 -13.16 15.91 43.47
N HIS A 248 -12.32 15.80 44.53
CA HIS A 248 -12.03 14.51 45.21
C HIS A 248 -11.78 14.73 46.72
N PRO A 249 -12.83 14.76 47.54
CA PRO A 249 -12.70 14.97 48.98
C PRO A 249 -11.96 13.85 49.75
N GLN A 250 -11.62 12.75 49.09
CA GLN A 250 -10.87 11.62 49.69
C GLN A 250 -9.36 11.66 49.47
N ALA A 251 -8.83 12.64 48.72
CA ALA A 251 -7.38 12.75 48.51
C ALA A 251 -6.65 13.55 49.60
N ALA A 252 -7.37 14.31 50.41
CA ALA A 252 -6.77 15.12 51.47
C ALA A 252 -6.28 14.31 52.70
N ASP A 253 -6.82 13.11 52.93
CA ASP A 253 -6.45 12.27 54.09
C ASP A 253 -5.17 11.42 53.85
N ALA A 254 -4.63 11.41 52.63
CA ALA A 254 -3.46 10.59 52.29
C ALA A 254 -2.11 11.29 52.59
N GLU A 255 -2.07 12.63 52.63
CA GLU A 255 -0.81 13.36 52.92
C GLU A 255 -0.49 13.51 54.38
N GLU A 256 -1.48 13.45 55.30
CA GLU A 256 -1.19 13.48 56.77
C GLU A 256 -0.64 12.16 57.32
N GLY A 257 -0.79 11.06 56.62
CA GLY A 257 -0.26 9.75 57.02
C GLY A 257 1.25 9.59 56.83
N TYR A 258 1.85 10.28 55.87
CA TYR A 258 3.27 10.11 55.54
C TYR A 258 4.24 10.97 56.41
N ALA A 259 3.72 11.98 57.07
CA ALA A 259 4.53 12.87 57.91
C ALA A 259 4.76 12.32 59.35
N ARG A 260 4.11 11.22 59.77
CA ARG A 260 4.21 10.64 61.11
C ARG A 260 5.10 9.40 61.23
N GLU A 261 5.64 8.86 60.16
CA GLU A 261 6.53 7.68 60.18
C GLU A 261 8.03 8.00 59.98
N SER A 262 8.43 9.27 59.94
CA SER A 262 9.86 9.68 59.81
C SER A 262 10.29 10.63 60.94
N SER A 263 9.93 10.30 62.22
CA SER A 263 10.54 10.91 63.41
C SER A 263 10.99 9.83 64.36
#